data_73382995fff8b19e00808d249857bb35
#
_entry.id   73382995fff8b19e00808d249857bb35
#
_cell.length_a   1.000
_cell.length_b   1.000
_cell.length_c   1.000
_cell.angle_alpha   90.00
_cell.angle_beta   90.00
_cell.angle_gamma   90.00
#
_symmetry.space_group_name_H-M   'P 1'
#
loop_
_entity.id
_entity.type
_entity.pdbx_description
1 polymer ?
#
loop_
_entity_poly.entity_id
_entity_poly.type
_entity_poly.pdbx_seq_one_letter_code
_entity_poly.pdbx_strand_id
1 'polypeptide(L)'
;MAKRIVITGIGVLASNGSGKEAFWGALKEGRSGIKDVSLFDTSNMRTKKAGEIKDFDAASFLGPKGLRLLDRSTKLVNVAAKLALDDAHFKVTEENTHDTGVVLGTTLGSIWSISEFDKTALIEGPRYVNPALFPNTVINSPASQISIRFVIKGFNTTIATGFTSSLDALKYARDFLEWDRAKAILVGGVEELCLQTYLGFYKL
;
A
#
# COMPACT_ATOMS: atom_id res chain seq x y z
N MET A 1 -11.81 31.85 -7.54
CA MET A 1 -11.90 31.35 -6.14
C MET A 1 -11.07 30.09 -6.04
N ALA A 2 -10.33 29.90 -4.94
CA ALA A 2 -9.61 28.66 -4.72
C ALA A 2 -10.59 27.48 -4.59
N LYS A 3 -10.31 26.38 -5.25
CA LYS A 3 -11.12 25.15 -5.18
C LYS A 3 -11.08 24.58 -3.76
N ARG A 4 -12.24 24.20 -3.22
CA ARG A 4 -12.27 23.41 -1.99
C ARG A 4 -12.03 21.95 -2.32
N ILE A 5 -10.93 21.41 -1.82
CA ILE A 5 -10.61 19.98 -1.90
C ILE A 5 -10.82 19.38 -0.53
N VAL A 6 -11.49 18.25 -0.47
CA VAL A 6 -11.92 17.59 0.77
C VAL A 6 -11.53 16.11 0.76
N ILE A 7 -11.29 15.53 1.93
CA ILE A 7 -11.15 14.11 2.13
C ILE A 7 -12.56 13.55 2.39
N THR A 8 -13.00 12.61 1.56
CA THR A 8 -14.34 12.03 1.63
C THR A 8 -14.39 10.64 2.24
N GLY A 9 -13.27 9.95 2.29
CA GLY A 9 -13.17 8.62 2.90
C GLY A 9 -11.75 8.27 3.32
N ILE A 10 -11.64 7.41 4.32
CA ILE A 10 -10.38 6.98 4.93
C ILE A 10 -10.35 5.46 5.01
N GLY A 11 -9.29 4.86 4.49
CA GLY A 11 -8.99 3.44 4.64
C GLY A 11 -7.64 3.25 5.33
N VAL A 12 -7.64 2.55 6.46
CA VAL A 12 -6.44 2.36 7.29
C VAL A 12 -6.22 0.88 7.57
N LEU A 13 -4.97 0.45 7.39
CA LEU A 13 -4.44 -0.80 7.91
C LEU A 13 -3.16 -0.51 8.66
N ALA A 14 -3.16 -0.73 9.96
CA ALA A 14 -2.01 -0.50 10.82
C ALA A 14 -1.90 -1.59 11.90
N SER A 15 -0.73 -1.72 12.49
CA SER A 15 -0.46 -2.73 13.53
C SER A 15 -1.30 -2.55 14.80
N ASN A 16 -1.87 -1.38 15.03
CA ASN A 16 -2.77 -1.08 16.15
C ASN A 16 -4.26 -1.05 15.77
N GLY A 17 -4.61 -1.29 14.50
CA GLY A 17 -6.00 -1.39 14.08
C GLY A 17 -6.18 -1.48 12.57
N SER A 18 -7.11 -2.33 12.14
CA SER A 18 -7.58 -2.42 10.75
C SER A 18 -8.95 -1.77 10.64
N GLY A 19 -9.08 -0.81 9.73
CA GLY A 19 -10.26 0.08 9.63
C GLY A 19 -10.12 1.34 10.50
N LYS A 20 -10.82 2.41 10.10
CA LYS A 20 -10.68 3.73 10.74
C LYS A 20 -11.14 3.75 12.20
N GLU A 21 -12.20 3.02 12.54
CA GLU A 21 -12.74 2.98 13.91
C GLU A 21 -11.78 2.29 14.87
N ALA A 22 -11.24 1.12 14.48
CA ALA A 22 -10.29 0.37 15.30
C ALA A 22 -8.97 1.15 15.46
N PHE A 23 -8.48 1.75 14.39
CA PHE A 23 -7.29 2.58 14.40
C PHE A 23 -7.47 3.82 15.30
N TRP A 24 -8.57 4.55 15.12
CA TRP A 24 -8.88 5.74 15.92
C TRP A 24 -9.09 5.41 17.40
N GLY A 25 -9.79 4.30 17.70
CA GLY A 25 -9.95 3.80 19.05
C GLY A 25 -8.61 3.52 19.73
N ALA A 26 -7.70 2.83 19.01
CA ALA A 26 -6.36 2.55 19.51
C ALA A 26 -5.55 3.83 19.79
N LEU A 27 -5.65 4.84 18.93
CA LEU A 27 -4.98 6.13 19.15
C LEU A 27 -5.52 6.86 20.38
N LYS A 28 -6.84 6.90 20.56
CA LYS A 28 -7.46 7.53 21.74
C LYS A 28 -7.07 6.87 23.07
N GLU A 29 -6.90 5.55 23.04
CA GLU A 29 -6.49 4.75 24.20
C GLU A 29 -4.96 4.75 24.42
N GLY A 30 -4.17 5.36 23.54
CA GLY A 30 -2.71 5.29 23.58
C GLY A 30 -2.18 3.87 23.34
N ARG A 31 -2.94 3.01 22.67
CA ARG A 31 -2.61 1.60 22.45
C ARG A 31 -1.58 1.47 21.33
N SER A 32 -0.36 1.06 21.69
CA SER A 32 0.72 0.81 20.75
C SER A 32 0.48 -0.47 19.95
N GLY A 33 0.75 -0.41 18.63
CA GLY A 33 0.81 -1.57 17.74
C GLY A 33 2.21 -2.19 17.63
N ILE A 34 3.22 -1.64 18.32
CA ILE A 34 4.59 -2.16 18.30
C ILE A 34 4.69 -3.36 19.22
N LYS A 35 4.99 -4.53 18.65
CA LYS A 35 5.07 -5.83 19.33
C LYS A 35 6.26 -6.63 18.82
N ASP A 36 6.53 -7.77 19.43
CA ASP A 36 7.55 -8.69 18.94
C ASP A 36 7.17 -9.19 17.53
N VAL A 37 8.16 -9.13 16.63
CA VAL A 37 8.02 -9.56 15.24
C VAL A 37 7.82 -11.07 15.18
N SER A 38 6.87 -11.51 14.37
CA SER A 38 6.59 -12.93 14.13
C SER A 38 6.73 -13.34 12.66
N LEU A 39 6.85 -12.41 11.74
CA LEU A 39 6.98 -12.67 10.28
C LEU A 39 8.32 -13.29 9.87
N PHE A 40 9.37 -13.03 10.64
CA PHE A 40 10.73 -13.53 10.39
C PHE A 40 11.52 -13.64 11.68
N ASP A 41 12.62 -14.41 11.65
CA ASP A 41 13.48 -14.62 12.83
C ASP A 41 14.27 -13.34 13.17
N THR A 42 14.12 -12.89 14.41
CA THR A 42 14.84 -11.76 15.01
C THR A 42 15.72 -12.16 16.20
N SER A 43 15.96 -13.47 16.41
CA SER A 43 16.69 -14.02 17.58
C SER A 43 18.05 -13.38 17.79
N ASN A 44 18.80 -13.15 16.68
CA ASN A 44 20.14 -12.59 16.67
C ASN A 44 20.17 -11.04 16.55
N MET A 45 19.02 -10.36 16.74
CA MET A 45 18.92 -8.91 16.58
C MET A 45 18.75 -8.24 17.96
N ARG A 46 19.33 -7.03 18.12
CA ARG A 46 19.22 -6.25 19.36
C ARG A 46 17.78 -5.80 19.65
N THR A 47 17.08 -5.31 18.64
CA THR A 47 15.64 -5.05 18.71
C THR A 47 14.88 -6.21 18.09
N LYS A 48 13.71 -6.52 18.65
CA LYS A 48 12.83 -7.60 18.18
C LYS A 48 11.43 -7.10 17.87
N LYS A 49 11.24 -5.79 17.91
CA LYS A 49 9.90 -5.17 17.86
C LYS A 49 9.70 -4.37 16.57
N ALA A 50 8.49 -4.46 16.05
CA ALA A 50 8.01 -3.64 14.94
C ALA A 50 6.49 -3.48 14.97
N GLY A 51 5.97 -2.62 14.11
CA GLY A 51 4.54 -2.51 13.82
C GLY A 51 4.11 -3.56 12.78
N GLU A 52 3.80 -4.76 13.23
CA GLU A 52 3.35 -5.87 12.39
C GLU A 52 1.82 -5.97 12.35
N ILE A 53 1.23 -6.03 11.16
CA ILE A 53 -0.18 -6.39 10.99
C ILE A 53 -0.26 -7.92 10.99
N LYS A 54 -0.76 -8.48 12.11
CA LYS A 54 -0.97 -9.93 12.27
C LYS A 54 -2.33 -10.34 11.71
N ASP A 55 -2.46 -11.63 11.39
CA ASP A 55 -3.72 -12.26 10.95
C ASP A 55 -4.40 -11.54 9.76
N PHE A 56 -3.59 -10.97 8.85
CA PHE A 56 -4.08 -10.26 7.69
C PHE A 56 -4.53 -11.23 6.60
N ASP A 57 -5.82 -11.26 6.35
CA ASP A 57 -6.42 -11.95 5.22
C ASP A 57 -7.07 -10.96 4.24
N ALA A 58 -6.43 -10.76 3.10
CA ALA A 58 -6.95 -9.88 2.06
C ALA A 58 -8.25 -10.42 1.42
N ALA A 59 -8.46 -11.74 1.45
CA ALA A 59 -9.65 -12.33 0.83
C ALA A 59 -10.94 -12.00 1.58
N SER A 60 -10.86 -11.80 2.89
CA SER A 60 -12.00 -11.37 3.71
C SER A 60 -12.54 -9.98 3.32
N PHE A 61 -11.68 -9.11 2.78
CA PHE A 61 -12.05 -7.75 2.34
C PHE A 61 -12.35 -7.67 0.84
N LEU A 62 -11.56 -8.37 0.02
CA LEU A 62 -11.54 -8.20 -1.43
C LEU A 62 -12.19 -9.37 -2.19
N GLY A 63 -12.60 -10.42 -1.48
CA GLY A 63 -12.94 -11.69 -2.09
C GLY A 63 -11.71 -12.46 -2.60
N PRO A 64 -11.83 -13.75 -2.93
CA PRO A 64 -10.67 -14.62 -3.23
C PRO A 64 -10.06 -14.39 -4.62
N LYS A 65 -10.76 -13.72 -5.54
CA LYS A 65 -10.33 -13.60 -6.94
C LYS A 65 -9.18 -12.60 -7.10
N GLY A 66 -8.17 -12.97 -7.90
CA GLY A 66 -7.08 -12.09 -8.32
C GLY A 66 -6.04 -11.77 -7.24
N LEU A 67 -5.99 -12.55 -6.12
CA LEU A 67 -5.05 -12.31 -5.03
C LEU A 67 -3.78 -13.16 -5.07
N ARG A 68 -3.81 -14.28 -5.82
CA ARG A 68 -2.75 -15.31 -5.74
C ARG A 68 -1.36 -14.80 -6.11
N LEU A 69 -1.26 -13.92 -7.09
CA LEU A 69 0.01 -13.39 -7.59
C LEU A 69 0.39 -12.04 -6.97
N LEU A 70 -0.47 -11.45 -6.16
CA LEU A 70 -0.18 -10.19 -5.48
C LEU A 70 0.69 -10.44 -4.26
N ASP A 71 1.69 -9.59 -4.08
CA ASP A 71 2.50 -9.56 -2.86
C ASP A 71 1.74 -8.93 -1.67
N ARG A 72 2.40 -8.90 -0.52
CA ARG A 72 1.79 -8.41 0.71
C ARG A 72 1.51 -6.91 0.64
N SER A 73 2.45 -6.11 0.15
CA SER A 73 2.28 -4.65 0.06
C SER A 73 1.09 -4.29 -0.84
N THR A 74 0.99 -4.96 -1.98
CA THR A 74 -0.12 -4.79 -2.93
C THR A 74 -1.46 -5.23 -2.34
N LYS A 75 -1.50 -6.33 -1.59
CA LYS A 75 -2.72 -6.77 -0.89
C LYS A 75 -3.15 -5.75 0.17
N LEU A 76 -2.21 -5.27 1.00
CA LEU A 76 -2.48 -4.26 2.03
C LEU A 76 -3.09 -2.99 1.44
N VAL A 77 -2.46 -2.43 0.40
CA VAL A 77 -2.94 -1.17 -0.18
C VAL A 77 -4.28 -1.33 -0.90
N ASN A 78 -4.53 -2.47 -1.54
CA ASN A 78 -5.84 -2.73 -2.16
C ASN A 78 -6.97 -2.84 -1.13
N VAL A 79 -6.69 -3.43 0.05
CA VAL A 79 -7.66 -3.44 1.15
C VAL A 79 -7.87 -2.03 1.69
N ALA A 80 -6.80 -1.25 1.90
CA ALA A 80 -6.94 0.14 2.34
C ALA A 80 -7.74 0.99 1.33
N ALA A 81 -7.48 0.81 0.03
CA ALA A 81 -8.25 1.46 -1.05
C ALA A 81 -9.74 1.08 -1.00
N LYS A 82 -10.05 -0.22 -0.81
CA LYS A 82 -11.44 -0.69 -0.64
C LYS A 82 -12.11 -0.01 0.55
N LEU A 83 -11.45 0.02 1.70
CA LEU A 83 -11.97 0.67 2.91
C LEU A 83 -12.22 2.17 2.70
N ALA A 84 -11.31 2.86 2.00
CA ALA A 84 -11.47 4.29 1.68
C ALA A 84 -12.66 4.55 0.74
N LEU A 85 -12.83 3.72 -0.29
CA LEU A 85 -13.95 3.81 -1.22
C LEU A 85 -15.29 3.54 -0.54
N ASP A 86 -15.35 2.54 0.35
CA ASP A 86 -16.54 2.21 1.11
C ASP A 86 -16.92 3.34 2.09
N ASP A 87 -15.93 3.88 2.78
CA ASP A 87 -16.13 4.99 3.72
C ASP A 87 -16.60 6.28 3.01
N ALA A 88 -16.07 6.53 1.82
CA ALA A 88 -16.51 7.62 0.96
C ALA A 88 -17.88 7.41 0.33
N HIS A 89 -18.46 6.20 0.42
CA HIS A 89 -19.60 5.76 -0.39
C HIS A 89 -19.38 6.01 -1.89
N PHE A 90 -18.12 5.95 -2.35
CA PHE A 90 -17.74 6.26 -3.71
C PHE A 90 -17.61 4.97 -4.53
N LYS A 91 -18.36 4.90 -5.62
CA LYS A 91 -18.27 3.81 -6.59
C LYS A 91 -17.64 4.31 -7.87
N VAL A 92 -16.62 3.59 -8.35
CA VAL A 92 -16.08 3.81 -9.69
C VAL A 92 -17.07 3.23 -10.70
N THR A 93 -17.50 4.05 -11.65
CA THR A 93 -18.48 3.72 -12.70
C THR A 93 -17.89 4.06 -14.07
N GLU A 94 -18.57 3.67 -15.14
CA GLU A 94 -18.14 4.05 -16.50
C GLU A 94 -18.09 5.57 -16.71
N GLU A 95 -18.93 6.31 -15.99
CA GLU A 95 -19.03 7.78 -16.11
C GLU A 95 -17.87 8.52 -15.43
N ASN A 96 -17.29 7.94 -14.34
CA ASN A 96 -16.24 8.59 -13.55
C ASN A 96 -14.87 7.90 -13.59
N THR A 97 -14.77 6.73 -14.23
CA THR A 97 -13.53 5.93 -14.27
C THR A 97 -12.32 6.70 -14.84
N HIS A 98 -12.54 7.56 -15.82
CA HIS A 98 -11.47 8.37 -16.44
C HIS A 98 -11.14 9.65 -15.65
N ASP A 99 -12.07 10.12 -14.83
CA ASP A 99 -11.90 11.28 -13.95
C ASP A 99 -11.39 10.90 -12.54
N THR A 100 -11.23 9.61 -12.29
CA THR A 100 -10.70 9.07 -11.02
C THR A 100 -9.25 8.66 -11.21
N GLY A 101 -8.34 9.15 -10.34
CA GLY A 101 -6.92 8.85 -10.37
C GLY A 101 -6.43 8.06 -9.15
N VAL A 102 -5.18 7.60 -9.22
CA VAL A 102 -4.45 6.96 -8.11
C VAL A 102 -3.10 7.64 -7.93
N VAL A 103 -2.78 8.04 -6.71
CA VAL A 103 -1.45 8.52 -6.32
C VAL A 103 -1.00 7.77 -5.08
N LEU A 104 0.08 7.03 -5.18
CA LEU A 104 0.57 6.22 -4.08
C LEU A 104 2.00 6.59 -3.70
N GLY A 105 2.23 6.84 -2.41
CA GLY A 105 3.56 7.03 -1.84
C GLY A 105 4.13 5.69 -1.34
N THR A 106 5.40 5.45 -1.59
CA THR A 106 6.15 4.33 -1.00
C THR A 106 7.63 4.68 -0.93
N THR A 107 8.35 4.14 0.02
CA THR A 107 9.80 4.33 0.11
C THR A 107 10.54 3.26 -0.68
N LEU A 108 10.17 2.00 -0.48
CA LEU A 108 10.89 0.83 -0.98
C LEU A 108 10.06 -0.04 -1.93
N GLY A 109 8.76 0.27 -2.07
CA GLY A 109 7.84 -0.55 -2.87
C GLY A 109 7.75 -1.98 -2.33
N SER A 110 7.72 -2.94 -3.23
CA SER A 110 7.66 -4.37 -2.91
C SER A 110 9.05 -4.99 -2.77
N ILE A 111 9.88 -4.46 -1.85
CA ILE A 111 11.30 -4.86 -1.70
C ILE A 111 11.45 -6.36 -1.39
N TRP A 112 10.51 -6.96 -0.68
CA TRP A 112 10.52 -8.41 -0.45
C TRP A 112 10.40 -9.18 -1.78
N SER A 113 9.45 -8.81 -2.63
CA SER A 113 9.26 -9.44 -3.95
C SER A 113 10.48 -9.30 -4.85
N ILE A 114 11.09 -8.11 -4.86
CA ILE A 114 12.34 -7.87 -5.60
C ILE A 114 13.43 -8.80 -5.11
N SER A 115 13.64 -8.87 -3.79
CA SER A 115 14.70 -9.68 -3.19
C SER A 115 14.50 -11.18 -3.45
N GLU A 116 13.28 -11.71 -3.34
CA GLU A 116 13.02 -13.13 -3.60
C GLU A 116 13.13 -13.47 -5.10
N PHE A 117 12.73 -12.54 -5.97
CA PHE A 117 12.88 -12.70 -7.41
C PHE A 117 14.35 -12.78 -7.81
N ASP A 118 15.17 -11.83 -7.34
CA ASP A 118 16.62 -11.78 -7.59
C ASP A 118 17.35 -12.97 -6.97
N LYS A 119 16.98 -13.37 -5.75
CA LYS A 119 17.54 -14.53 -5.07
C LYS A 119 17.34 -15.80 -5.88
N THR A 120 16.14 -16.04 -6.41
CA THR A 120 15.88 -17.19 -7.29
C THR A 120 16.75 -17.14 -8.55
N ALA A 121 16.86 -15.96 -9.19
CA ALA A 121 17.69 -15.79 -10.37
C ALA A 121 19.17 -16.06 -10.12
N LEU A 122 19.69 -15.63 -8.97
CA LEU A 122 21.11 -15.74 -8.62
C LEU A 122 21.50 -17.15 -8.13
N ILE A 123 20.63 -17.82 -7.35
CA ILE A 123 20.93 -19.10 -6.72
C ILE A 123 20.56 -20.26 -7.64
N GLU A 124 19.37 -20.23 -8.23
CA GLU A 124 18.85 -21.32 -9.05
C GLU A 124 19.09 -21.10 -10.54
N GLY A 125 19.24 -19.84 -10.94
CA GLY A 125 19.43 -19.41 -12.32
C GLY A 125 18.19 -18.74 -12.92
N PRO A 126 18.37 -17.86 -13.92
CA PRO A 126 17.27 -17.06 -14.48
C PRO A 126 16.14 -17.88 -15.14
N ARG A 127 16.40 -19.14 -15.49
CA ARG A 127 15.38 -20.05 -16.06
C ARG A 127 14.30 -20.44 -15.05
N TYR A 128 14.61 -20.40 -13.76
CA TYR A 128 13.73 -20.87 -12.70
C TYR A 128 12.89 -19.74 -12.09
N VAL A 129 13.13 -18.51 -12.51
CA VAL A 129 12.34 -17.36 -12.07
C VAL A 129 10.94 -17.46 -12.67
N ASN A 130 9.93 -17.30 -11.83
CA ASN A 130 8.53 -17.29 -12.29
C ASN A 130 8.20 -15.91 -12.92
N PRO A 131 8.02 -15.83 -14.26
CA PRO A 131 7.75 -14.55 -14.92
C PRO A 131 6.42 -13.89 -14.49
N ALA A 132 5.47 -14.67 -13.97
CA ALA A 132 4.20 -14.12 -13.46
C ALA A 132 4.36 -13.27 -12.20
N LEU A 133 5.51 -13.36 -11.50
CA LEU A 133 5.83 -12.52 -10.34
C LEU A 133 6.58 -11.25 -10.72
N PHE A 134 7.07 -11.12 -11.95
CA PHE A 134 7.77 -9.92 -12.40
C PHE A 134 7.00 -8.61 -12.17
N PRO A 135 5.67 -8.54 -12.38
CA PRO A 135 4.93 -7.31 -12.10
C PRO A 135 5.05 -6.81 -10.65
N ASN A 136 5.37 -7.69 -9.69
CA ASN A 136 5.56 -7.28 -8.28
C ASN A 136 6.95 -6.68 -8.01
N THR A 137 7.87 -6.74 -8.96
CA THR A 137 9.24 -6.24 -8.78
C THR A 137 9.39 -4.76 -9.15
N VAL A 138 8.34 -4.12 -9.66
CA VAL A 138 8.37 -2.70 -10.03
C VAL A 138 7.65 -1.86 -8.98
N ILE A 139 8.22 -0.69 -8.65
CA ILE A 139 7.77 0.17 -7.55
C ILE A 139 6.33 0.66 -7.70
N ASN A 140 5.83 0.77 -8.94
CA ASN A 140 4.47 1.21 -9.24
C ASN A 140 3.42 0.07 -9.22
N SER A 141 3.83 -1.16 -8.98
CA SER A 141 2.91 -2.31 -8.98
C SER A 141 1.73 -2.12 -8.01
N PRO A 142 1.92 -1.72 -6.74
CA PRO A 142 0.79 -1.53 -5.82
C PRO A 142 -0.23 -0.51 -6.33
N ALA A 143 0.22 0.63 -6.86
CA ALA A 143 -0.67 1.65 -7.43
C ALA A 143 -1.41 1.14 -8.68
N SER A 144 -0.70 0.43 -9.55
CA SER A 144 -1.29 -0.15 -10.78
C SER A 144 -2.36 -1.19 -10.44
N GLN A 145 -2.13 -2.02 -9.42
CA GLN A 145 -3.10 -3.04 -8.98
C GLN A 145 -4.36 -2.43 -8.35
N ILE A 146 -4.29 -1.26 -7.73
CA ILE A 146 -5.48 -0.49 -7.32
C ILE A 146 -6.30 -0.12 -8.57
N SER A 147 -5.66 0.46 -9.58
CA SER A 147 -6.34 0.84 -10.83
C SER A 147 -7.00 -0.34 -11.52
N ILE A 148 -6.29 -1.47 -11.60
CA ILE A 148 -6.82 -2.71 -12.21
C ILE A 148 -8.03 -3.24 -11.43
N ARG A 149 -7.92 -3.33 -10.11
CA ARG A 149 -8.97 -3.91 -9.26
C ARG A 149 -10.25 -3.09 -9.23
N PHE A 150 -10.13 -1.78 -9.15
CA PHE A 150 -11.28 -0.87 -9.05
C PHE A 150 -11.67 -0.23 -10.39
N VAL A 151 -11.05 -0.69 -11.49
CA VAL A 151 -11.33 -0.20 -12.86
C VAL A 151 -11.14 1.31 -12.98
N ILE A 152 -10.09 1.86 -12.34
CA ILE A 152 -9.74 3.27 -12.43
C ILE A 152 -8.88 3.48 -13.67
N LYS A 153 -9.34 4.30 -14.61
CA LYS A 153 -8.69 4.54 -15.91
C LYS A 153 -8.11 5.96 -16.06
N GLY A 154 -8.24 6.78 -15.02
CA GLY A 154 -7.58 8.07 -14.97
C GLY A 154 -6.08 7.91 -14.73
N PHE A 155 -5.40 9.00 -14.38
CA PHE A 155 -3.95 8.95 -14.18
C PHE A 155 -3.58 8.07 -12.97
N ASN A 156 -2.40 7.46 -13.06
CA ASN A 156 -1.82 6.63 -12.01
C ASN A 156 -0.36 7.03 -11.82
N THR A 157 0.04 7.29 -10.58
CA THR A 157 1.41 7.68 -10.27
C THR A 157 1.87 7.10 -8.94
N THR A 158 3.17 6.82 -8.86
CA THR A 158 3.84 6.41 -7.62
C THR A 158 4.91 7.43 -7.28
N ILE A 159 4.92 7.87 -6.03
CA ILE A 159 5.87 8.84 -5.48
C ILE A 159 6.82 8.10 -4.54
N ALA A 160 8.12 8.22 -4.78
CA ALA A 160 9.16 7.59 -3.97
C ALA A 160 10.21 8.62 -3.56
N THR A 161 9.90 9.40 -2.53
CA THR A 161 10.73 10.48 -1.98
C THR A 161 11.21 10.17 -0.56
N GLY A 162 11.33 8.88 -0.22
CA GLY A 162 11.70 8.41 1.10
C GLY A 162 10.55 8.52 2.11
N PHE A 163 10.84 8.92 3.34
CA PHE A 163 9.85 8.92 4.43
C PHE A 163 8.68 9.89 4.25
N THR A 164 8.80 10.86 3.36
CA THR A 164 7.75 11.84 3.05
C THR A 164 6.85 11.44 1.89
N SER A 165 7.09 10.28 1.26
CA SER A 165 6.42 9.86 0.02
C SER A 165 4.89 9.98 0.08
N SER A 166 4.25 9.60 1.19
CA SER A 166 2.79 9.68 1.31
C SER A 166 2.28 11.12 1.46
N LEU A 167 3.06 12.02 2.08
CA LEU A 167 2.73 13.45 2.16
C LEU A 167 2.91 14.13 0.79
N ASP A 168 3.96 13.76 0.08
CA ASP A 168 4.19 14.25 -1.29
C ASP A 168 3.11 13.74 -2.25
N ALA A 169 2.65 12.49 -2.04
CA ALA A 169 1.50 11.95 -2.78
C ALA A 169 0.22 12.77 -2.52
N LEU A 170 -0.05 13.16 -1.27
CA LEU A 170 -1.19 14.02 -0.92
C LEU A 170 -1.07 15.40 -1.59
N LYS A 171 0.11 15.99 -1.56
CA LYS A 171 0.36 17.27 -2.25
C LYS A 171 0.13 17.14 -3.76
N TYR A 172 0.66 16.11 -4.37
CA TYR A 172 0.51 15.85 -5.80
C TYR A 172 -0.97 15.65 -6.19
N ALA A 173 -1.71 14.87 -5.41
CA ALA A 173 -3.13 14.65 -5.63
C ALA A 173 -3.93 15.97 -5.51
N ARG A 174 -3.61 16.80 -4.51
CA ARG A 174 -4.20 18.12 -4.37
C ARG A 174 -3.98 19.00 -5.61
N ASP A 175 -2.73 19.09 -6.08
CA ASP A 175 -2.37 19.92 -7.24
C ASP A 175 -3.15 19.45 -8.49
N PHE A 176 -3.29 18.14 -8.72
CA PHE A 176 -4.07 17.59 -9.83
C PHE A 176 -5.56 17.89 -9.75
N LEU A 177 -6.14 17.88 -8.54
CA LEU A 177 -7.52 18.30 -8.33
C LEU A 177 -7.71 19.81 -8.53
N GLU A 178 -6.75 20.64 -8.10
CA GLU A 178 -6.76 22.08 -8.34
C GLU A 178 -6.72 22.42 -9.83
N TRP A 179 -5.94 21.66 -10.62
CA TRP A 179 -5.80 21.84 -12.06
C TRP A 179 -6.90 21.18 -12.91
N ASP A 180 -7.96 20.67 -12.31
CA ASP A 180 -9.02 19.95 -13.02
C ASP A 180 -8.54 18.73 -13.83
N ARG A 181 -7.43 18.10 -13.41
CA ARG A 181 -6.89 16.89 -14.06
C ARG A 181 -7.56 15.61 -13.58
N ALA A 182 -8.30 15.68 -12.49
CA ALA A 182 -9.14 14.62 -11.96
C ALA A 182 -10.27 15.24 -11.13
N LYS A 183 -11.34 14.47 -10.90
CA LYS A 183 -12.44 14.84 -10.00
C LYS A 183 -12.39 14.11 -8.66
N ALA A 184 -11.79 12.92 -8.66
CA ALA A 184 -11.54 12.13 -7.47
C ALA A 184 -10.16 11.45 -7.56
N ILE A 185 -9.48 11.28 -6.43
CA ILE A 185 -8.18 10.62 -6.38
C ILE A 185 -8.13 9.73 -5.15
N LEU A 186 -7.83 8.45 -5.35
CA LEU A 186 -7.33 7.59 -4.29
C LEU A 186 -5.87 7.94 -4.04
N VAL A 187 -5.59 8.46 -2.84
CA VAL A 187 -4.25 8.89 -2.47
C VAL A 187 -3.86 8.27 -1.13
N GLY A 188 -2.63 7.82 -1.00
CA GLY A 188 -2.15 7.25 0.26
C GLY A 188 -0.70 6.79 0.18
N GLY A 189 -0.34 5.91 1.10
CA GLY A 189 0.97 5.29 1.13
C GLY A 189 0.93 3.85 1.61
N VAL A 190 1.94 3.08 1.27
CA VAL A 190 2.11 1.69 1.72
C VAL A 190 3.57 1.36 1.92
N GLU A 191 3.84 0.72 3.06
CA GLU A 191 5.08 -0.03 3.31
C GLU A 191 4.73 -1.36 3.97
N GLU A 192 5.34 -2.43 3.51
CA GLU A 192 5.24 -3.72 4.17
C GLU A 192 6.38 -3.94 5.15
N LEU A 193 6.08 -4.57 6.28
CA LEU A 193 7.11 -5.11 7.15
C LEU A 193 7.63 -6.41 6.54
N CYS A 194 8.90 -6.43 6.19
CA CYS A 194 9.63 -7.63 5.77
C CYS A 194 11.06 -7.59 6.33
N LEU A 195 11.79 -8.68 6.19
CA LEU A 195 13.17 -8.75 6.71
C LEU A 195 14.06 -7.65 6.12
N GLN A 196 13.92 -7.35 4.84
CA GLN A 196 14.74 -6.35 4.13
C GLN A 196 14.51 -4.94 4.66
N THR A 197 13.23 -4.53 4.82
CA THR A 197 12.89 -3.23 5.43
C THR A 197 13.35 -3.16 6.88
N TYR A 198 13.15 -4.23 7.64
CA TYR A 198 13.57 -4.30 9.03
C TYR A 198 15.09 -4.16 9.19
N LEU A 199 15.88 -4.87 8.38
CA LEU A 199 17.34 -4.78 8.40
C LEU A 199 17.85 -3.40 7.99
N GLY A 200 17.19 -2.76 7.02
CA GLY A 200 17.51 -1.39 6.63
C GLY A 200 17.42 -0.42 7.80
N PHE A 201 16.33 -0.46 8.56
CA PHE A 201 16.13 0.39 9.74
C PHE A 201 16.93 -0.06 10.96
N TYR A 202 17.17 -1.37 11.12
CA TYR A 202 17.92 -1.92 12.24
C TYR A 202 19.36 -1.40 12.34
N LYS A 203 19.95 -1.01 11.20
CA LYS A 203 21.33 -0.52 11.13
C LYS A 203 21.46 1.01 11.25
N LEU A 204 20.35 1.72 11.26
CA LEU A 204 20.29 3.17 11.53
C LEU A 204 20.25 3.45 13.03
#